data_4b00339026f26691ff2d81df1c6697aa
#
_entry.id   4b00339026f26691ff2d81df1c6697aa
#
_cell.length_a   1.000
_cell.length_b   1.000
_cell.length_c   1.000
_cell.angle_alpha   90.00
_cell.angle_beta   90.00
_cell.angle_gamma   90.00
#
_symmetry.space_group_name_H-M   'P 1'
#
loop_
_entity.id
_entity.type
_entity.pdbx_description
1 polymer ?
#
loop_
_entity_poly.entity_id
_entity_poly.type
_entity_poly.pdbx_seq_one_letter_code
_entity_poly.pdbx_strand_id
1 'polypeptide(L)'
;MADPVFRLKKFVAQGLFEKASAVVPAKDILPVLKNFQVEVKSDSLSVVATDMELSVVCHTELVAVEDPGTVVLPAKKMLEIIRESADGDIEISVSEGAATISAGGARWLLRLPTGEDYPAIPDTSQVTWTEVPRERFLAAIQAVRGAAARDMNRPSLMMIDVSNEKMTACDGVRFQQTTLTGFPLSLQIPVGAVDDLVKLLKATEVEKIEVGETEFHLVFKVGTDGIS
;
A
#
# COMPACT_ATOMS: atom_id res chain seq x y z
N MET A 1 4.90 -22.57 -8.73
CA MET A 1 5.40 -21.63 -7.69
C MET A 1 5.65 -22.47 -6.47
N ALA A 2 6.70 -22.17 -5.70
CA ALA A 2 6.91 -22.87 -4.43
C ALA A 2 5.87 -22.40 -3.42
N ASP A 3 5.39 -23.32 -2.58
CA ASP A 3 4.45 -23.05 -1.51
C ASP A 3 5.21 -22.42 -0.33
N PRO A 4 5.00 -21.14 0.01
CA PRO A 4 5.80 -20.46 1.02
C PRO A 4 5.48 -20.91 2.43
N VAL A 5 6.54 -20.97 3.28
CA VAL A 5 6.44 -21.19 4.72
C VAL A 5 7.21 -20.08 5.43
N PHE A 6 6.52 -19.32 6.27
CA PHE A 6 7.12 -18.19 6.98
C PHE A 6 6.44 -17.88 8.30
N ARG A 7 7.15 -17.17 9.17
CA ARG A 7 6.69 -16.79 10.51
C ARG A 7 7.09 -15.37 10.83
N LEU A 8 6.17 -14.61 11.43
CA LEU A 8 6.39 -13.24 11.87
C LEU A 8 5.62 -12.95 13.16
N LYS A 9 6.03 -11.92 13.88
CA LYS A 9 5.30 -11.47 15.08
C LYS A 9 3.94 -10.89 14.71
N LYS A 10 2.93 -11.10 15.54
CA LYS A 10 1.57 -10.58 15.34
C LYS A 10 1.56 -9.07 15.07
N PHE A 11 2.31 -8.27 15.84
CA PHE A 11 2.32 -6.82 15.66
C PHE A 11 2.90 -6.41 14.29
N VAL A 12 3.88 -7.17 13.76
CA VAL A 12 4.42 -6.96 12.40
C VAL A 12 3.36 -7.32 11.38
N ALA A 13 2.74 -8.50 11.51
CA ALA A 13 1.65 -8.93 10.63
C ALA A 13 0.52 -7.90 10.61
N GLN A 14 0.09 -7.44 11.78
CA GLN A 14 -0.98 -6.46 11.90
C GLN A 14 -0.63 -5.15 11.18
N GLY A 15 0.58 -4.62 11.41
CA GLY A 15 1.04 -3.40 10.74
C GLY A 15 1.06 -3.52 9.22
N LEU A 16 1.58 -4.63 8.68
CA LEU A 16 1.66 -4.87 7.24
C LEU A 16 0.28 -5.02 6.59
N PHE A 17 -0.52 -5.96 7.09
CA PHE A 17 -1.80 -6.30 6.47
C PHE A 17 -2.85 -5.19 6.65
N GLU A 18 -2.87 -4.48 7.78
CA GLU A 18 -3.78 -3.33 7.97
C GLU A 18 -3.44 -2.16 7.04
N LYS A 19 -2.15 -1.83 6.85
CA LYS A 19 -1.73 -0.81 5.89
C LYS A 19 -2.09 -1.20 4.46
N ALA A 20 -1.76 -2.42 4.04
CA ALA A 20 -2.11 -2.91 2.72
C ALA A 20 -3.63 -2.92 2.48
N SER A 21 -4.44 -3.15 3.53
CA SER A 21 -5.89 -3.20 3.40
C SER A 21 -6.56 -1.88 3.01
N ALA A 22 -5.84 -0.76 3.13
CA ALA A 22 -6.38 0.57 2.81
C ALA A 22 -6.84 0.69 1.35
N VAL A 23 -6.23 -0.07 0.43
CA VAL A 23 -6.55 -0.05 -1.00
C VAL A 23 -7.35 -1.27 -1.47
N VAL A 24 -7.68 -2.21 -0.59
CA VAL A 24 -8.54 -3.35 -0.95
C VAL A 24 -9.95 -2.85 -1.25
N PRO A 25 -10.49 -3.04 -2.47
CA PRO A 25 -11.77 -2.45 -2.84
C PRO A 25 -12.93 -3.09 -2.07
N ALA A 26 -13.85 -2.25 -1.58
CA ALA A 26 -15.07 -2.72 -0.90
C ALA A 26 -16.09 -3.31 -1.89
N LYS A 27 -16.09 -2.83 -3.15
CA LYS A 27 -17.01 -3.29 -4.20
C LYS A 27 -16.41 -4.42 -5.02
N ASP A 28 -17.25 -5.29 -5.55
CA ASP A 28 -16.86 -6.40 -6.44
C ASP A 28 -16.61 -5.87 -7.87
N ILE A 29 -15.41 -5.35 -8.11
CA ILE A 29 -14.95 -4.99 -9.46
C ILE A 29 -14.29 -6.21 -10.10
N LEU A 30 -13.24 -6.74 -9.46
CA LEU A 30 -12.56 -7.96 -9.82
C LEU A 30 -12.33 -8.77 -8.54
N PRO A 31 -12.73 -10.05 -8.46
CA PRO A 31 -12.59 -10.85 -7.24
C PRO A 31 -11.17 -10.97 -6.72
N VAL A 32 -10.17 -11.01 -7.61
CA VAL A 32 -8.76 -11.12 -7.24
C VAL A 32 -8.28 -9.92 -6.42
N LEU A 33 -8.83 -8.71 -6.63
CA LEU A 33 -8.45 -7.50 -5.91
C LEU A 33 -8.89 -7.50 -4.42
N LYS A 34 -9.76 -8.42 -4.03
CA LYS A 34 -10.13 -8.62 -2.61
C LYS A 34 -9.11 -9.42 -1.81
N ASN A 35 -8.00 -9.72 -2.42
CA ASN A 35 -6.94 -10.50 -1.82
C ASN A 35 -5.67 -9.67 -1.66
N PHE A 36 -4.77 -10.15 -0.83
CA PHE A 36 -3.38 -9.71 -0.79
C PHE A 36 -2.53 -10.66 -1.63
N GLN A 37 -1.61 -10.14 -2.42
CA GLN A 37 -0.48 -10.91 -2.88
C GLN A 37 0.63 -10.80 -1.84
N VAL A 38 1.15 -11.91 -1.39
CA VAL A 38 2.25 -11.98 -0.43
C VAL A 38 3.45 -12.60 -1.12
N GLU A 39 4.52 -11.83 -1.25
CA GLU A 39 5.80 -12.28 -1.78
C GLU A 39 6.75 -12.53 -0.62
N VAL A 40 7.25 -13.77 -0.51
CA VAL A 40 8.19 -14.22 0.52
C VAL A 40 9.52 -14.49 -0.15
N LYS A 41 10.54 -13.71 0.20
CA LYS A 41 11.93 -13.92 -0.21
C LYS A 41 12.70 -14.57 0.94
N SER A 42 13.96 -14.90 0.74
CA SER A 42 14.79 -15.58 1.75
C SER A 42 14.92 -14.83 3.09
N ASP A 43 14.80 -13.50 3.08
CA ASP A 43 15.07 -12.62 4.22
C ASP A 43 14.00 -11.53 4.42
N SER A 44 12.97 -11.52 3.59
CA SER A 44 12.00 -10.44 3.58
C SER A 44 10.62 -10.90 3.09
N LEU A 45 9.61 -10.11 3.43
CA LEU A 45 8.23 -10.33 3.04
C LEU A 45 7.62 -9.02 2.56
N SER A 46 6.86 -9.11 1.48
CA SER A 46 6.07 -8.00 0.96
C SER A 46 4.60 -8.39 0.87
N VAL A 47 3.72 -7.52 1.36
CA VAL A 47 2.26 -7.63 1.20
C VAL A 47 1.80 -6.56 0.23
N VAL A 48 1.16 -7.00 -0.83
CA VAL A 48 0.70 -6.15 -1.93
C VAL A 48 -0.82 -6.13 -1.97
N ALA A 49 -1.38 -4.95 -2.13
CA ALA A 49 -2.80 -4.74 -2.45
C ALA A 49 -2.95 -3.67 -3.53
N THR A 50 -3.97 -3.80 -4.36
CA THR A 50 -4.27 -2.83 -5.43
C THR A 50 -5.77 -2.79 -5.74
N ASP A 51 -6.25 -1.62 -6.17
CA ASP A 51 -7.56 -1.43 -6.78
C ASP A 51 -7.48 -1.08 -8.28
N MET A 52 -6.29 -1.25 -8.88
CA MET A 52 -5.90 -0.91 -10.26
C MET A 52 -5.59 0.59 -10.48
N GLU A 53 -6.00 1.48 -9.61
CA GLU A 53 -5.65 2.92 -9.65
C GLU A 53 -4.51 3.21 -8.66
N LEU A 54 -4.57 2.58 -7.49
CA LEU A 54 -3.59 2.68 -6.42
C LEU A 54 -3.08 1.29 -6.04
N SER A 55 -1.78 1.16 -5.86
CA SER A 55 -1.15 -0.04 -5.32
C SER A 55 -0.37 0.31 -4.05
N VAL A 56 -0.47 -0.54 -3.04
CA VAL A 56 0.30 -0.42 -1.80
C VAL A 56 1.14 -1.68 -1.65
N VAL A 57 2.43 -1.48 -1.42
CA VAL A 57 3.39 -2.54 -1.08
C VAL A 57 3.92 -2.26 0.32
N CYS A 58 3.62 -3.15 1.25
CA CYS A 58 4.18 -3.11 2.60
C CYS A 58 5.28 -4.16 2.71
N HIS A 59 6.49 -3.73 3.09
CA HIS A 59 7.66 -4.58 3.14
C HIS A 59 8.18 -4.73 4.57
N THR A 60 8.76 -5.88 4.91
CA THR A 60 9.47 -6.11 6.18
C THR A 60 10.58 -7.15 6.03
N GLU A 61 11.65 -6.95 6.78
CA GLU A 61 12.72 -7.93 7.02
C GLU A 61 12.51 -8.66 8.38
N LEU A 62 11.50 -8.26 9.17
CA LEU A 62 11.15 -8.86 10.46
C LEU A 62 10.32 -10.15 10.27
N VAL A 63 10.85 -11.10 9.51
CA VAL A 63 10.22 -12.37 9.16
C VAL A 63 11.26 -13.51 9.24
N ALA A 64 10.82 -14.68 9.72
CA ALA A 64 11.60 -15.91 9.60
C ALA A 64 11.01 -16.73 8.44
N VAL A 65 11.81 -16.97 7.41
CA VAL A 65 11.42 -17.67 6.20
C VAL A 65 12.02 -19.07 6.20
N GLU A 66 11.19 -20.08 6.00
CA GLU A 66 11.61 -21.49 5.78
C GLU A 66 11.63 -21.79 4.29
N ASP A 67 10.53 -21.49 3.59
CA ASP A 67 10.41 -21.65 2.15
C ASP A 67 9.93 -20.37 1.50
N PRO A 68 10.68 -19.78 0.55
CA PRO A 68 10.27 -18.60 -0.19
C PRO A 68 9.22 -18.94 -1.27
N GLY A 69 8.40 -17.96 -1.64
CA GLY A 69 7.38 -18.14 -2.67
C GLY A 69 6.40 -16.98 -2.72
N THR A 70 5.36 -17.15 -3.53
CA THR A 70 4.29 -16.16 -3.64
C THR A 70 2.95 -16.82 -3.41
N VAL A 71 2.10 -16.17 -2.62
CA VAL A 71 0.75 -16.63 -2.32
C VAL A 71 -0.27 -15.49 -2.38
N VAL A 72 -1.48 -15.80 -2.80
CA VAL A 72 -2.61 -14.87 -2.77
C VAL A 72 -3.54 -15.25 -1.62
N LEU A 73 -3.73 -14.34 -0.66
CA LEU A 73 -4.48 -14.56 0.58
C LEU A 73 -5.73 -13.68 0.62
N PRO A 74 -6.94 -14.21 0.94
CA PRO A 74 -8.15 -13.43 1.11
C PRO A 74 -8.00 -12.36 2.20
N ALA A 75 -8.04 -11.07 1.78
CA ALA A 75 -7.69 -9.95 2.65
C ALA A 75 -8.54 -9.87 3.92
N LYS A 76 -9.87 -9.94 3.78
CA LYS A 76 -10.79 -9.87 4.91
C LYS A 76 -10.54 -10.98 5.92
N LYS A 77 -10.39 -12.21 5.45
CA LYS A 77 -10.16 -13.37 6.33
C LYS A 77 -8.81 -13.32 7.02
N MET A 78 -7.78 -12.89 6.29
CA MET A 78 -6.45 -12.75 6.88
C MET A 78 -6.44 -11.72 8.00
N LEU A 79 -7.09 -10.56 7.81
CA LEU A 79 -7.23 -9.54 8.84
C LEU A 79 -8.03 -10.01 10.06
N GLU A 80 -9.13 -10.75 9.85
CA GLU A 80 -9.90 -11.36 10.93
C GLU A 80 -9.01 -12.29 11.77
N ILE A 81 -8.28 -13.20 11.11
CA ILE A 81 -7.38 -14.16 11.78
C ILE A 81 -6.27 -13.45 12.56
N ILE A 82 -5.62 -12.46 11.97
CA ILE A 82 -4.55 -11.70 12.64
C ILE A 82 -5.08 -10.99 13.90
N ARG A 83 -6.27 -10.39 13.83
CA ARG A 83 -6.89 -9.70 14.97
C ARG A 83 -7.28 -10.65 16.10
N GLU A 84 -7.82 -11.82 15.76
CA GLU A 84 -8.25 -12.85 16.71
C GLU A 84 -7.10 -13.66 17.29
N SER A 85 -5.94 -13.67 16.62
CA SER A 85 -4.76 -14.42 17.09
C SER A 85 -4.28 -13.90 18.45
N ALA A 86 -3.75 -14.80 19.27
CA ALA A 86 -3.03 -14.43 20.48
C ALA A 86 -1.72 -13.67 20.14
N ASP A 87 -1.22 -12.88 21.08
CA ASP A 87 0.07 -12.22 20.92
C ASP A 87 1.21 -13.27 20.82
N GLY A 88 2.17 -12.99 19.96
CA GLY A 88 3.29 -13.90 19.70
C GLY A 88 3.57 -14.09 18.22
N ASP A 89 4.00 -15.28 17.87
CA ASP A 89 4.31 -15.65 16.49
C ASP A 89 3.06 -16.11 15.75
N ILE A 90 2.93 -15.66 14.51
CA ILE A 90 2.00 -16.17 13.52
C ILE A 90 2.83 -16.91 12.47
N GLU A 91 2.57 -18.19 12.30
CA GLU A 91 3.16 -19.04 11.27
C GLU A 91 2.15 -19.28 10.16
N ILE A 92 2.59 -19.14 8.93
CA ILE A 92 1.78 -19.34 7.73
C ILE A 92 2.51 -20.36 6.86
N SER A 93 1.85 -21.46 6.56
CA SER A 93 2.34 -22.48 5.64
C SER A 93 1.31 -22.73 4.53
N VAL A 94 1.75 -22.69 3.30
CA VAL A 94 0.92 -22.96 2.12
C VAL A 94 1.15 -24.38 1.64
N SER A 95 0.09 -25.07 1.30
CA SER A 95 0.16 -26.42 0.71
C SER A 95 -1.18 -26.73 0.02
N GLU A 96 -1.13 -27.37 -1.15
CA GLU A 96 -2.30 -27.94 -1.84
C GLU A 96 -3.48 -26.96 -2.02
N GLY A 97 -3.20 -25.68 -2.31
CA GLY A 97 -4.23 -24.66 -2.52
C GLY A 97 -4.92 -24.17 -1.25
N ALA A 98 -4.31 -24.38 -0.10
CA ALA A 98 -4.75 -23.87 1.19
C ALA A 98 -3.58 -23.26 1.97
N ALA A 99 -3.86 -22.25 2.78
CA ALA A 99 -2.93 -21.74 3.78
C ALA A 99 -3.37 -22.18 5.16
N THR A 100 -2.45 -22.79 5.90
CA THR A 100 -2.60 -23.06 7.33
C THR A 100 -1.96 -21.92 8.10
N ILE A 101 -2.73 -21.24 8.96
CA ILE A 101 -2.23 -20.18 9.84
C ILE A 101 -2.27 -20.72 11.27
N SER A 102 -1.15 -20.64 11.99
CA SER A 102 -1.03 -21.12 13.37
C SER A 102 -0.58 -19.97 14.27
N ALA A 103 -1.27 -19.74 15.38
CA ALA A 103 -0.89 -18.75 16.38
C ALA A 103 -1.47 -19.10 17.76
N GLY A 104 -0.65 -19.02 18.83
CA GLY A 104 -1.11 -19.21 20.20
C GLY A 104 -1.83 -20.52 20.50
N GLY A 105 -1.52 -21.59 19.74
CA GLY A 105 -2.19 -22.89 19.85
C GLY A 105 -3.46 -23.02 19.00
N ALA A 106 -3.99 -21.94 18.44
CA ALA A 106 -5.07 -21.99 17.47
C ALA A 106 -4.55 -22.26 16.06
N ARG A 107 -5.40 -22.86 15.22
CA ARG A 107 -5.07 -23.18 13.83
C ARG A 107 -6.27 -22.86 12.93
N TRP A 108 -6.02 -22.12 11.87
CA TRP A 108 -7.00 -21.80 10.83
C TRP A 108 -6.57 -22.40 9.49
N LEU A 109 -7.52 -22.96 8.76
CA LEU A 109 -7.32 -23.41 7.39
C LEU A 109 -8.06 -22.48 6.45
N LEU A 110 -7.32 -21.81 5.59
CA LEU A 110 -7.83 -20.82 4.66
C LEU A 110 -7.66 -21.32 3.23
N ARG A 111 -8.77 -21.55 2.53
CA ARG A 111 -8.71 -21.91 1.10
C ARG A 111 -8.25 -20.70 0.29
N LEU A 112 -7.28 -20.95 -0.58
CA LEU A 112 -6.72 -19.92 -1.45
C LEU A 112 -7.62 -19.69 -2.67
N PRO A 113 -7.69 -18.44 -3.17
CA PRO A 113 -8.38 -18.15 -4.43
C PRO A 113 -7.68 -18.86 -5.59
N THR A 114 -8.47 -19.34 -6.55
CA THR A 114 -7.98 -20.06 -7.72
C THR A 114 -8.43 -19.33 -8.99
N GLY A 115 -7.60 -19.33 -10.01
CA GLY A 115 -8.01 -19.07 -11.39
C GLY A 115 -7.76 -17.68 -11.96
N GLU A 116 -7.30 -16.70 -11.20
CA GLU A 116 -6.94 -15.38 -11.72
C GLU A 116 -5.54 -14.97 -11.23
N ASP A 117 -4.71 -14.49 -12.15
CA ASP A 117 -3.42 -13.91 -11.80
C ASP A 117 -3.62 -12.58 -11.10
N TYR A 118 -2.84 -12.34 -10.05
CA TYR A 118 -2.85 -11.06 -9.37
C TYR A 118 -2.22 -9.99 -10.28
N PRO A 119 -2.79 -8.78 -10.37
CA PRO A 119 -2.24 -7.72 -11.21
C PRO A 119 -0.78 -7.42 -10.88
N ALA A 120 0.03 -7.25 -11.91
CA ALA A 120 1.41 -6.85 -11.74
C ALA A 120 1.49 -5.41 -11.19
N ILE A 121 2.33 -5.22 -10.18
CA ILE A 121 2.66 -3.88 -9.68
C ILE A 121 3.81 -3.27 -10.50
N PRO A 122 3.91 -1.93 -10.55
CA PRO A 122 5.00 -1.26 -11.25
C PRO A 122 6.37 -1.66 -10.71
N ASP A 123 7.32 -1.92 -11.61
CA ASP A 123 8.72 -2.07 -11.24
C ASP A 123 9.30 -0.71 -10.83
N THR A 124 9.79 -0.64 -9.60
CA THR A 124 10.38 0.58 -9.03
C THR A 124 11.91 0.58 -9.02
N SER A 125 12.55 -0.43 -9.63
CA SER A 125 14.01 -0.60 -9.62
C SER A 125 14.77 0.55 -10.29
N GLN A 126 14.14 1.23 -11.24
CA GLN A 126 14.73 2.33 -12.02
C GLN A 126 14.23 3.71 -11.58
N VAL A 127 13.43 3.79 -10.50
CA VAL A 127 12.89 5.06 -10.02
C VAL A 127 13.97 5.92 -9.39
N THR A 128 14.05 7.18 -9.81
CA THR A 128 14.86 8.19 -9.13
C THR A 128 14.04 8.77 -7.97
N TRP A 129 14.53 8.59 -6.77
CA TRP A 129 13.82 8.98 -5.56
C TRP A 129 14.22 10.38 -5.09
N THR A 130 13.23 11.17 -4.69
CA THR A 130 13.39 12.50 -4.10
C THR A 130 12.86 12.49 -2.67
N GLU A 131 13.72 12.81 -1.70
CA GLU A 131 13.31 12.94 -0.30
C GLU A 131 12.51 14.22 -0.07
N VAL A 132 11.42 14.09 0.70
CA VAL A 132 10.55 15.20 1.08
C VAL A 132 10.21 15.10 2.57
N PRO A 133 10.25 16.19 3.34
CA PRO A 133 9.74 16.17 4.71
C PRO A 133 8.25 15.80 4.74
N ARG A 134 7.92 14.68 5.40
CA ARG A 134 6.55 14.13 5.45
C ARG A 134 5.52 15.16 5.92
N GLU A 135 5.81 15.87 7.00
CA GLU A 135 4.87 16.85 7.56
C GLU A 135 4.57 17.99 6.59
N ARG A 136 5.59 18.46 5.86
CA ARG A 136 5.41 19.51 4.85
C ARG A 136 4.51 19.02 3.72
N PHE A 137 4.78 17.82 3.21
CA PHE A 137 3.98 17.25 2.13
C PHE A 137 2.55 16.99 2.57
N LEU A 138 2.36 16.43 3.78
CA LEU A 138 1.05 16.20 4.37
C LEU A 138 0.27 17.52 4.58
N ALA A 139 0.91 18.56 5.11
CA ALA A 139 0.28 19.86 5.29
C ALA A 139 -0.13 20.48 3.95
N ALA A 140 0.74 20.40 2.93
CA ALA A 140 0.47 20.94 1.60
C ALA A 140 -0.73 20.25 0.94
N ILE A 141 -0.75 18.91 0.93
CA ILE A 141 -1.85 18.16 0.32
C ILE A 141 -3.18 18.40 1.05
N GLN A 142 -3.16 18.48 2.38
CA GLN A 142 -4.35 18.81 3.17
C GLN A 142 -4.88 20.22 2.91
N ALA A 143 -4.00 21.20 2.64
CA ALA A 143 -4.38 22.56 2.35
C ALA A 143 -5.12 22.70 1.02
N VAL A 144 -4.81 21.89 0.02
CA VAL A 144 -5.37 22.04 -1.34
C VAL A 144 -6.44 21.01 -1.71
N ARG A 145 -6.44 19.84 -1.08
CA ARG A 145 -7.32 18.70 -1.49
C ARG A 145 -8.81 19.05 -1.51
N GLY A 146 -9.23 20.01 -0.69
CA GLY A 146 -10.64 20.45 -0.62
C GLY A 146 -11.13 21.18 -1.86
N ALA A 147 -10.21 21.67 -2.72
CA ALA A 147 -10.53 22.33 -3.98
C ALA A 147 -10.37 21.43 -5.21
N ALA A 148 -9.92 20.18 -5.06
CA ALA A 148 -9.87 19.24 -6.18
C ALA A 148 -11.28 18.78 -6.57
N ALA A 149 -11.57 18.74 -7.88
CA ALA A 149 -12.84 18.25 -8.39
C ALA A 149 -13.00 16.74 -8.10
N ARG A 150 -14.26 16.34 -7.88
CA ARG A 150 -14.66 14.93 -7.74
C ARG A 150 -15.70 14.55 -8.80
N ASP A 151 -15.86 15.39 -9.81
CA ASP A 151 -16.81 15.19 -10.91
C ASP A 151 -16.08 14.56 -12.10
N MET A 152 -16.48 13.36 -12.46
CA MET A 152 -15.91 12.60 -13.59
C MET A 152 -16.07 13.30 -14.95
N ASN A 153 -16.95 14.29 -15.06
CA ASN A 153 -17.08 15.09 -16.28
C ASN A 153 -15.93 16.10 -16.46
N ARG A 154 -15.06 16.25 -15.44
CA ARG A 154 -13.91 17.16 -15.46
C ARG A 154 -12.62 16.46 -15.03
N PRO A 155 -12.16 15.42 -15.76
CA PRO A 155 -11.05 14.58 -15.32
C PRO A 155 -9.74 15.35 -15.09
N SER A 156 -9.46 16.41 -15.86
CA SER A 156 -8.28 17.26 -15.68
C SER A 156 -8.27 18.04 -14.37
N LEU A 157 -9.42 18.25 -13.74
CA LEU A 157 -9.52 18.91 -12.42
C LEU A 157 -9.57 17.92 -11.26
N MET A 158 -9.61 16.63 -11.54
CA MET A 158 -9.55 15.55 -10.54
C MET A 158 -8.09 15.23 -10.12
N MET A 159 -7.18 16.14 -10.36
CA MET A 159 -5.76 16.03 -10.02
C MET A 159 -5.35 17.15 -9.08
N ILE A 160 -4.42 16.88 -8.19
CA ILE A 160 -3.63 17.87 -7.48
C ILE A 160 -2.34 18.03 -8.27
N ASP A 161 -2.10 19.23 -8.79
CA ASP A 161 -0.87 19.56 -9.49
C ASP A 161 0.21 19.99 -8.51
N VAL A 162 1.39 19.42 -8.67
CA VAL A 162 2.59 19.81 -7.94
C VAL A 162 3.63 20.24 -8.96
N SER A 163 3.91 21.51 -9.02
CA SER A 163 4.88 22.09 -9.95
C SER A 163 5.44 23.42 -9.44
N ASN A 164 6.68 23.74 -9.81
CA ASN A 164 7.34 24.98 -9.43
C ASN A 164 7.30 25.25 -7.91
N GLU A 165 7.57 24.23 -7.09
CA GLU A 165 7.50 24.32 -5.63
C GLU A 165 6.13 24.76 -5.09
N LYS A 166 5.07 24.46 -5.80
CA LYS A 166 3.70 24.75 -5.40
C LYS A 166 2.84 23.49 -5.55
N MET A 167 1.86 23.38 -4.69
CA MET A 167 0.81 22.38 -4.78
C MET A 167 -0.51 23.11 -5.01
N THR A 168 -1.28 22.68 -6.02
CA THR A 168 -2.45 23.42 -6.50
C THR A 168 -3.59 22.44 -6.77
N ALA A 169 -4.82 22.86 -6.45
CA ALA A 169 -6.04 22.17 -6.82
C ALA A 169 -7.15 23.16 -7.21
N CYS A 170 -8.02 22.74 -8.13
CA CYS A 170 -9.14 23.56 -8.63
C CYS A 170 -10.32 22.66 -9.02
N ASP A 171 -11.55 23.09 -8.74
CA ASP A 171 -12.78 22.43 -9.22
C ASP A 171 -13.56 23.26 -10.26
N GLY A 172 -12.97 24.38 -10.70
CA GLY A 172 -13.58 25.34 -11.61
C GLY A 172 -14.36 26.45 -10.92
N VAL A 173 -14.59 26.36 -9.62
CA VAL A 173 -15.22 27.39 -8.77
C VAL A 173 -14.26 27.81 -7.66
N ARG A 174 -13.56 26.85 -7.06
CA ARG A 174 -12.57 27.09 -6.01
C ARG A 174 -11.17 26.78 -6.55
N PHE A 175 -10.21 27.57 -6.12
CA PHE A 175 -8.80 27.38 -6.40
C PHE A 175 -8.03 27.49 -5.08
N GLN A 176 -7.22 26.51 -4.79
CA GLN A 176 -6.33 26.51 -3.62
C GLN A 176 -4.90 26.21 -4.06
N GLN A 177 -3.97 27.00 -3.53
CA GLN A 177 -2.55 26.84 -3.79
C GLN A 177 -1.76 27.03 -2.50
N THR A 178 -0.72 26.21 -2.33
CA THR A 178 0.24 26.37 -1.24
C THR A 178 1.66 26.16 -1.75
N THR A 179 2.65 26.64 -1.00
CA THR A 179 4.07 26.48 -1.35
C THR A 179 4.62 25.17 -0.78
N LEU A 180 5.39 24.46 -1.60
CA LEU A 180 6.10 23.25 -1.23
C LEU A 180 7.60 23.41 -1.54
N THR A 181 8.25 24.37 -0.88
CA THR A 181 9.65 24.75 -1.12
C THR A 181 10.60 23.56 -1.03
N GLY A 182 11.53 23.45 -1.98
CA GLY A 182 12.52 22.40 -2.04
C GLY A 182 11.99 21.10 -2.66
N PHE A 183 10.80 21.10 -3.27
CA PHE A 183 10.27 19.97 -4.02
C PHE A 183 10.54 20.14 -5.52
N PRO A 184 11.51 19.42 -6.09
CA PRO A 184 11.97 19.66 -7.46
C PRO A 184 11.10 18.98 -8.54
N LEU A 185 10.22 18.06 -8.14
CA LEU A 185 9.43 17.28 -9.09
C LEU A 185 8.19 18.05 -9.57
N SER A 186 7.80 17.76 -10.79
CA SER A 186 6.53 18.21 -11.38
C SER A 186 5.66 16.98 -11.62
N LEU A 187 4.57 16.83 -10.85
CA LEU A 187 3.74 15.64 -10.86
C LEU A 187 2.26 15.96 -10.62
N GLN A 188 1.39 15.01 -10.94
CA GLN A 188 -0.04 15.14 -10.72
C GLN A 188 -0.54 13.95 -9.89
N ILE A 189 -1.22 14.26 -8.78
CA ILE A 189 -1.75 13.24 -7.86
C ILE A 189 -3.26 13.11 -8.11
N PRO A 190 -3.76 11.94 -8.54
CA PRO A 190 -5.20 11.71 -8.68
C PRO A 190 -5.93 11.89 -7.36
N VAL A 191 -7.06 12.60 -7.37
CA VAL A 191 -7.84 12.86 -6.14
C VAL A 191 -8.34 11.57 -5.47
N GLY A 192 -8.55 10.50 -6.24
CA GLY A 192 -8.88 9.18 -5.71
C GLY A 192 -7.82 8.63 -4.76
N ALA A 193 -6.55 8.80 -5.12
CA ALA A 193 -5.41 8.34 -4.30
C ALA A 193 -5.09 9.26 -3.11
N VAL A 194 -5.52 10.52 -3.15
CA VAL A 194 -5.16 11.53 -2.14
C VAL A 194 -5.64 11.17 -0.73
N ASP A 195 -6.86 10.68 -0.59
CA ASP A 195 -7.43 10.39 0.72
C ASP A 195 -6.70 9.21 1.39
N ASP A 196 -6.29 8.20 0.63
CA ASP A 196 -5.55 7.06 1.13
C ASP A 196 -4.08 7.40 1.39
N LEU A 197 -3.46 8.20 0.51
CA LEU A 197 -2.13 8.75 0.77
C LEU A 197 -2.10 9.59 2.06
N VAL A 198 -3.08 10.44 2.29
CA VAL A 198 -3.20 11.22 3.55
C VAL A 198 -3.36 10.32 4.76
N LYS A 199 -4.14 9.24 4.68
CA LYS A 199 -4.26 8.25 5.77
C LYS A 199 -2.92 7.58 6.06
N LEU A 200 -2.24 7.12 5.02
CA LEU A 200 -0.93 6.48 5.13
C LEU A 200 0.10 7.41 5.77
N LEU A 201 0.20 8.65 5.27
CA LEU A 201 1.12 9.65 5.81
C LEU A 201 0.84 10.02 7.28
N LYS A 202 -0.43 10.00 7.72
CA LYS A 202 -0.80 10.23 9.11
C LYS A 202 -0.51 9.05 10.02
N ALA A 203 -0.64 7.84 9.50
CA ALA A 203 -0.40 6.60 10.25
C ALA A 203 1.09 6.27 10.42
N THR A 204 1.98 7.03 9.79
CA THR A 204 3.42 6.77 9.79
C THR A 204 4.16 7.90 10.51
N GLU A 205 5.11 7.55 11.38
CA GLU A 205 5.90 8.51 12.18
C GLU A 205 7.29 8.79 11.59
N VAL A 206 7.46 8.61 10.28
CA VAL A 206 8.73 8.92 9.61
C VAL A 206 8.89 10.42 9.43
N GLU A 207 10.13 10.90 9.49
CA GLU A 207 10.46 12.31 9.28
C GLU A 207 10.37 12.70 7.80
N LYS A 208 10.80 11.78 6.92
CA LYS A 208 10.86 11.99 5.48
C LYS A 208 10.14 10.87 4.74
N ILE A 209 9.65 11.18 3.57
CA ILE A 209 9.15 10.25 2.56
C ILE A 209 9.99 10.40 1.31
N GLU A 210 10.02 9.36 0.48
CA GLU A 210 10.62 9.42 -0.84
C GLU A 210 9.51 9.42 -1.89
N VAL A 211 9.64 10.28 -2.89
CA VAL A 211 8.70 10.39 -4.00
C VAL A 211 9.47 10.19 -5.30
N GLY A 212 8.90 9.44 -6.20
CA GLY A 212 9.46 9.20 -7.52
C GLY A 212 8.38 8.87 -8.53
N GLU A 213 8.77 8.74 -9.77
CA GLU A 213 7.86 8.40 -10.86
C GLU A 213 8.47 7.35 -11.79
N THR A 214 7.61 6.52 -12.33
CA THR A 214 7.88 5.67 -13.50
C THR A 214 7.24 6.33 -14.72
N GLU A 215 7.33 5.71 -15.89
CA GLU A 215 6.68 6.21 -17.10
C GLU A 215 5.16 6.44 -16.94
N PHE A 216 4.49 5.64 -16.09
CA PHE A 216 3.03 5.63 -15.94
C PHE A 216 2.53 5.77 -14.49
N HIS A 217 3.41 5.76 -13.49
CA HIS A 217 3.00 5.73 -12.09
C HIS A 217 3.78 6.72 -11.26
N LEU A 218 3.08 7.35 -10.34
CA LEU A 218 3.65 8.10 -9.24
C LEU A 218 3.83 7.15 -8.06
N VAL A 219 5.01 7.16 -7.45
CA VAL A 219 5.39 6.21 -6.41
C VAL A 219 5.85 6.95 -5.16
N PHE A 220 5.37 6.49 -4.01
CA PHE A 220 5.77 6.99 -2.70
C PHE A 220 6.36 5.87 -1.86
N LYS A 221 7.50 6.14 -1.20
CA LYS A 221 7.99 5.32 -0.10
C LYS A 221 7.71 6.03 1.21
N VAL A 222 7.01 5.37 2.10
CA VAL A 222 6.59 5.92 3.39
C VAL A 222 6.97 4.90 4.47
N GLY A 223 8.14 5.07 5.07
CA GLY A 223 8.67 4.19 6.11
C GLY A 223 10.19 4.04 6.03
N THR A 224 10.83 3.77 7.17
CA THR A 224 12.29 3.57 7.27
C THR A 224 12.70 2.22 7.83
N ASP A 225 11.79 1.47 8.43
CA ASP A 225 12.10 0.21 9.13
C ASP A 225 11.48 -1.00 8.43
N GLY A 226 11.76 -1.14 7.14
CA GLY A 226 11.29 -2.30 6.35
C GLY A 226 9.78 -2.36 6.14
N ILE A 227 9.06 -1.25 6.35
CA ILE A 227 7.65 -1.07 5.99
C ILE A 227 7.57 0.14 5.08
N SER A 228 7.51 -0.09 3.79
CA SER A 228 7.34 0.93 2.75
C SER A 228 5.95 0.87 2.15
#